data_8a8386021a46ddd818a70cd4246dbf37
#
_entry.id   8a8386021a46ddd818a70cd4246dbf37
#
_cell.length_a   1.000
_cell.length_b   1.000
_cell.length_c   1.000
_cell.angle_alpha   90.00
_cell.angle_beta   90.00
_cell.angle_gamma   90.00
#
_symmetry.space_group_name_H-M   'P 1'
#
loop_
_entity.id
_entity.type
_entity.pdbx_description
1 polymer ?
#
loop_
_entity_poly.entity_id
_entity_poly.type
_entity_poly.pdbx_seq_one_letter_code
_entity_poly.pdbx_strand_id
1 'polypeptide(L)'
;MKKEDKRIQSYAFYPIDSCMYIWQEGDSAVVIDPCVSKDALLYLRGRNINRILVILTHEHYDHISGVNWLKENFENVCVLCSQLCADALDNPCRNLSEFWEVLFVGKEERIQEYVQNMNIQPYSCKADETFEGEYEFIWQGHKIFLKETPGHSKGSICILVDEEILFSGDTLVTGHETILRLPGGSKKDFASITLPYLESLDREIM
;
A
#
# COMPACT_ATOMS: atom_id res chain seq x y z
N MET A 1 -23.45 -4.22 -1.98
CA MET A 1 -22.72 -3.38 -2.96
C MET A 1 -22.26 -2.12 -2.21
N LYS A 2 -20.96 -2.02 -1.84
CA LYS A 2 -20.43 -0.78 -1.28
C LYS A 2 -20.54 0.31 -2.37
N LYS A 3 -20.94 1.53 -1.98
CA LYS A 3 -20.87 2.68 -2.87
C LYS A 3 -19.40 2.93 -3.16
N GLU A 4 -18.96 2.76 -4.40
CA GLU A 4 -17.67 3.29 -4.84
C GLU A 4 -17.66 4.80 -4.57
N ASP A 5 -16.73 5.26 -3.74
CA ASP A 5 -16.53 6.68 -3.56
C ASP A 5 -15.91 7.22 -4.85
N LYS A 6 -16.68 7.97 -5.63
CA LYS A 6 -16.25 8.51 -6.94
C LYS A 6 -15.04 9.43 -6.87
N ARG A 7 -14.61 9.82 -5.67
CA ARG A 7 -13.40 10.64 -5.44
C ARG A 7 -12.13 9.80 -5.47
N ILE A 8 -12.24 8.47 -5.29
CA ILE A 8 -11.11 7.54 -5.23
C ILE A 8 -11.01 6.79 -6.55
N GLN A 9 -9.83 6.85 -7.17
CA GLN A 9 -9.47 6.04 -8.33
C GLN A 9 -8.61 4.88 -7.90
N SER A 10 -8.79 3.70 -8.49
CA SER A 10 -7.96 2.52 -8.23
C SER A 10 -7.28 2.02 -9.49
N TYR A 11 -6.04 1.53 -9.32
CA TYR A 11 -5.21 1.00 -10.39
C TYR A 11 -4.58 -0.30 -9.92
N ALA A 12 -4.91 -1.41 -10.56
CA ALA A 12 -4.42 -2.73 -10.16
C ALA A 12 -2.98 -2.96 -10.63
N PHE A 13 -2.19 -3.59 -9.77
CA PHE A 13 -0.86 -4.11 -10.09
C PHE A 13 -0.97 -5.59 -10.46
N TYR A 14 -0.94 -5.88 -11.76
CA TYR A 14 -0.98 -7.25 -12.26
C TYR A 14 0.38 -7.94 -12.07
N PRO A 15 0.45 -9.22 -11.68
CA PRO A 15 -0.63 -10.22 -11.66
C PRO A 15 -1.21 -10.52 -10.26
N ILE A 16 -0.89 -9.73 -9.24
CA ILE A 16 -1.36 -9.97 -7.86
C ILE A 16 -2.71 -9.32 -7.61
N ASP A 17 -3.07 -8.30 -8.42
CA ASP A 17 -4.26 -7.46 -8.25
C ASP A 17 -4.25 -6.62 -6.93
N SER A 18 -3.05 -6.39 -6.34
CA SER A 18 -2.89 -5.32 -5.36
C SER A 18 -3.23 -3.98 -6.00
N CYS A 19 -3.77 -3.05 -5.23
CA CYS A 19 -4.32 -1.81 -5.79
C CYS A 19 -3.63 -0.58 -5.25
N MET A 20 -3.15 0.27 -6.16
CA MET A 20 -2.90 1.67 -5.87
C MET A 20 -4.21 2.42 -5.81
N TYR A 21 -4.40 3.25 -4.78
CA TYR A 21 -5.55 4.16 -4.69
C TYR A 21 -5.09 5.61 -4.76
N ILE A 22 -5.83 6.44 -5.50
CA ILE A 22 -5.58 7.88 -5.61
C ILE A 22 -6.82 8.62 -5.17
N TRP A 23 -6.69 9.43 -4.14
CA TRP A 23 -7.71 10.35 -3.67
C TRP A 23 -7.25 11.79 -3.88
N GLN A 24 -8.00 12.57 -4.67
CA GLN A 24 -7.63 13.91 -5.08
C GLN A 24 -8.58 14.96 -4.51
N GLU A 25 -8.01 16.02 -3.92
CA GLU A 25 -8.71 17.21 -3.47
C GLU A 25 -7.91 18.46 -3.86
N GLY A 26 -8.56 19.37 -4.62
CA GLY A 26 -7.89 20.57 -5.12
C GLY A 26 -6.67 20.25 -5.99
N ASP A 27 -5.52 20.78 -5.63
CA ASP A 27 -4.21 20.54 -6.28
C ASP A 27 -3.36 19.48 -5.57
N SER A 28 -3.96 18.74 -4.66
CA SER A 28 -3.27 17.75 -3.82
C SER A 28 -3.88 16.37 -4.01
N ALA A 29 -3.07 15.33 -3.84
CA ALA A 29 -3.53 13.94 -3.84
C ALA A 29 -2.90 13.14 -2.70
N VAL A 30 -3.68 12.20 -2.13
CA VAL A 30 -3.16 11.05 -1.39
C VAL A 30 -3.06 9.89 -2.36
N VAL A 31 -1.91 9.23 -2.38
CA VAL A 31 -1.68 8.00 -3.14
C VAL A 31 -1.34 6.89 -2.15
N ILE A 32 -2.16 5.86 -2.12
CA ILE A 32 -1.94 4.69 -1.25
C ILE A 32 -1.37 3.57 -2.11
N ASP A 33 -0.26 2.98 -1.67
CA ASP A 33 0.41 1.83 -2.28
C ASP A 33 0.70 2.02 -3.80
N PRO A 34 1.59 2.94 -4.17
CA PRO A 34 1.79 3.30 -5.56
C PRO A 34 2.40 2.17 -6.40
N CYS A 35 1.86 1.98 -7.58
CA CYS A 35 2.45 1.17 -8.65
C CYS A 35 2.65 2.00 -9.93
N VAL A 36 3.50 1.55 -10.83
CA VAL A 36 3.73 2.23 -12.11
C VAL A 36 2.50 2.09 -13.00
N SER A 37 1.83 3.20 -13.31
CA SER A 37 0.64 3.25 -14.16
C SER A 37 0.60 4.50 -15.04
N LYS A 38 0.53 4.30 -16.37
CA LYS A 38 0.38 5.40 -17.32
C LYS A 38 -0.95 6.15 -17.13
N ASP A 39 -2.01 5.42 -16.82
CA ASP A 39 -3.35 6.00 -16.64
C ASP A 39 -3.41 6.85 -15.35
N ALA A 40 -2.76 6.39 -14.29
CA ALA A 40 -2.61 7.16 -13.05
C ALA A 40 -1.80 8.44 -13.30
N LEU A 41 -0.71 8.37 -14.08
CA LEU A 41 0.09 9.55 -14.44
C LEU A 41 -0.73 10.57 -15.21
N LEU A 42 -1.49 10.12 -16.21
CA LEU A 42 -2.37 10.99 -17.00
C LEU A 42 -3.46 11.60 -16.12
N TYR A 43 -4.03 10.83 -15.20
CA TYR A 43 -5.01 11.32 -14.24
C TYR A 43 -4.45 12.44 -13.36
N LEU A 44 -3.29 12.22 -12.72
CA LEU A 44 -2.66 13.21 -11.84
C LEU A 44 -2.25 14.47 -12.60
N ARG A 45 -1.62 14.33 -13.78
CA ARG A 45 -1.21 15.48 -14.61
C ARG A 45 -2.42 16.26 -15.16
N GLY A 46 -3.46 15.57 -15.58
CA GLY A 46 -4.68 16.20 -16.10
C GLY A 46 -5.44 17.02 -15.05
N ARG A 47 -5.15 16.83 -13.76
CA ARG A 47 -5.73 17.58 -12.63
C ARG A 47 -4.79 18.64 -12.03
N ASN A 48 -3.61 18.83 -12.64
CA ASN A 48 -2.59 19.77 -12.17
C ASN A 48 -2.21 19.55 -10.70
N ILE A 49 -2.02 18.27 -10.32
CA ILE A 49 -1.63 17.92 -8.97
C ILE A 49 -0.21 18.41 -8.71
N ASN A 50 -0.05 19.20 -7.66
CA ASN A 50 1.22 19.81 -7.26
C ASN A 50 1.82 19.17 -6.00
N ARG A 51 1.00 18.51 -5.18
CA ARG A 51 1.42 17.90 -3.91
C ARG A 51 0.86 16.49 -3.82
N ILE A 52 1.72 15.53 -3.55
CA ILE A 52 1.34 14.13 -3.39
C ILE A 52 1.84 13.65 -2.03
N LEU A 53 0.90 13.20 -1.19
CA LEU A 53 1.19 12.42 0.00
C LEU A 53 1.04 10.95 -0.36
N VAL A 54 2.13 10.21 -0.35
CA VAL A 54 2.11 8.75 -0.48
C VAL A 54 1.99 8.16 0.92
N ILE A 55 1.05 7.23 1.12
CA ILE A 55 0.96 6.44 2.34
C ILE A 55 1.12 4.97 1.95
N LEU A 56 2.12 4.29 2.53
CA LEU A 56 2.36 2.87 2.28
C LEU A 56 1.70 2.03 3.35
N THR A 57 0.87 1.07 2.94
CA THR A 57 0.28 0.12 3.88
C THR A 57 1.29 -0.86 4.43
N HIS A 58 2.29 -1.24 3.62
CA HIS A 58 3.42 -2.07 4.04
C HIS A 58 4.54 -2.08 3.00
N GLU A 59 5.62 -2.79 3.30
CA GLU A 59 6.87 -2.77 2.57
C GLU A 59 6.93 -3.65 1.31
N HIS A 60 5.97 -4.53 1.01
CA HIS A 60 6.08 -5.46 -0.12
C HIS A 60 6.10 -4.74 -1.48
N TYR A 61 6.86 -5.32 -2.42
CA TYR A 61 7.22 -4.68 -3.69
C TYR A 61 6.01 -4.18 -4.50
N ASP A 62 4.95 -4.94 -4.57
CA ASP A 62 3.74 -4.59 -5.31
C ASP A 62 2.99 -3.39 -4.72
N HIS A 63 3.26 -3.03 -3.46
CA HIS A 63 2.70 -1.85 -2.78
C HIS A 63 3.65 -0.64 -2.79
N ILE A 64 4.91 -0.83 -3.15
CA ILE A 64 5.92 0.26 -3.13
C ILE A 64 6.56 0.54 -4.49
N SER A 65 6.29 -0.28 -5.51
CA SER A 65 6.98 -0.26 -6.82
C SER A 65 6.89 1.07 -7.55
N GLY A 66 5.87 1.88 -7.27
CA GLY A 66 5.66 3.19 -7.86
C GLY A 66 6.26 4.38 -7.08
N VAL A 67 6.90 4.16 -5.92
CA VAL A 67 7.43 5.26 -5.10
C VAL A 67 8.44 6.12 -5.86
N ASN A 68 9.49 5.50 -6.41
CA ASN A 68 10.52 6.23 -7.16
C ASN A 68 9.94 6.85 -8.43
N TRP A 69 9.06 6.12 -9.13
CA TRP A 69 8.39 6.62 -10.31
C TRP A 69 7.53 7.88 -10.02
N LEU A 70 6.84 7.97 -8.88
CA LEU A 70 6.14 9.19 -8.49
C LEU A 70 7.14 10.34 -8.24
N LYS A 71 8.22 10.09 -7.50
CA LYS A 71 9.27 11.08 -7.22
C LYS A 71 9.98 11.56 -8.50
N GLU A 72 10.10 10.74 -9.53
CA GLU A 72 10.65 11.12 -10.84
C GLU A 72 9.69 11.98 -11.67
N ASN A 73 8.39 11.85 -11.47
CA ASN A 73 7.36 12.52 -12.27
C ASN A 73 6.76 13.77 -11.61
N PHE A 74 6.95 13.95 -10.29
CA PHE A 74 6.39 15.07 -9.51
C PHE A 74 7.43 15.58 -8.51
N GLU A 75 7.50 16.89 -8.35
CA GLU A 75 8.50 17.55 -7.49
C GLU A 75 8.18 17.42 -5.99
N ASN A 76 6.91 17.49 -5.64
CA ASN A 76 6.46 17.54 -4.24
C ASN A 76 5.75 16.22 -3.86
N VAL A 77 6.55 15.19 -3.64
CA VAL A 77 6.10 13.87 -3.19
C VAL A 77 6.69 13.61 -1.80
N CYS A 78 5.82 13.43 -0.82
CA CYS A 78 6.17 13.01 0.54
C CYS A 78 5.69 11.59 0.77
N VAL A 79 6.54 10.70 1.25
CA VAL A 79 6.24 9.30 1.52
C VAL A 79 6.19 9.06 3.01
N LEU A 80 5.02 8.65 3.53
CA LEU A 80 4.73 8.35 4.92
C LEU A 80 4.45 6.85 5.09
N CYS A 81 5.05 6.22 6.10
CA CYS A 81 4.74 4.83 6.49
C CYS A 81 5.12 4.58 7.95
N SER A 82 4.84 3.37 8.47
CA SER A 82 5.37 2.98 9.79
C SER A 82 6.90 2.92 9.78
N GLN A 83 7.52 3.10 10.94
CA GLN A 83 8.98 2.97 11.07
C GLN A 83 9.46 1.57 10.64
N LEU A 84 8.71 0.52 10.99
CA LEU A 84 9.05 -0.86 10.61
C LEU A 84 8.93 -1.12 9.10
N CYS A 85 8.01 -0.45 8.41
CA CYS A 85 7.94 -0.43 6.95
C CYS A 85 9.18 0.28 6.38
N ALA A 86 9.48 1.49 6.85
CA ALA A 86 10.63 2.28 6.39
C ALA A 86 11.95 1.51 6.50
N ASP A 87 12.16 0.78 7.60
CA ASP A 87 13.35 -0.06 7.84
C ASP A 87 13.52 -1.20 6.82
N ALA A 88 12.49 -1.50 6.04
CA ALA A 88 12.49 -2.57 5.05
C ALA A 88 12.52 -2.08 3.60
N LEU A 89 12.18 -0.81 3.34
CA LEU A 89 12.03 -0.27 1.98
C LEU A 89 13.31 -0.33 1.14
N ASP A 90 14.48 -0.20 1.75
CA ASP A 90 15.77 -0.24 1.06
C ASP A 90 16.41 -1.63 1.00
N ASN A 91 15.72 -2.65 1.52
CA ASN A 91 16.21 -4.03 1.56
C ASN A 91 15.39 -4.95 0.64
N PRO A 92 15.91 -5.31 -0.55
CA PRO A 92 15.20 -6.15 -1.53
C PRO A 92 14.73 -7.52 -1.02
N CYS A 93 15.45 -8.09 -0.04
CA CYS A 93 15.01 -9.35 0.58
C CYS A 93 13.81 -9.15 1.51
N ARG A 94 13.72 -8.00 2.19
CA ARG A 94 12.62 -7.70 3.13
C ARG A 94 11.38 -7.20 2.39
N ASN A 95 11.57 -6.38 1.34
CA ASN A 95 10.48 -5.90 0.51
C ASN A 95 10.05 -6.89 -0.59
N LEU A 96 10.65 -8.08 -0.63
CA LEU A 96 10.38 -9.20 -1.53
C LEU A 96 10.71 -8.97 -3.01
N SER A 97 11.27 -7.84 -3.41
CA SER A 97 11.64 -7.61 -4.82
C SER A 97 12.74 -8.56 -5.30
N GLU A 98 13.67 -8.98 -4.42
CA GLU A 98 14.70 -9.98 -4.71
C GLU A 98 14.12 -11.37 -5.05
N PHE A 99 12.94 -11.68 -4.48
CA PHE A 99 12.30 -12.98 -4.60
C PHE A 99 11.02 -12.93 -5.44
N TRP A 100 10.80 -11.85 -6.20
CA TRP A 100 9.55 -11.62 -6.90
C TRP A 100 9.08 -12.81 -7.73
N GLU A 101 9.94 -13.34 -8.59
CA GLU A 101 9.61 -14.49 -9.44
C GLU A 101 9.29 -15.76 -8.63
N VAL A 102 9.94 -15.93 -7.47
CA VAL A 102 9.76 -17.12 -6.62
C VAL A 102 8.35 -17.19 -6.03
N LEU A 103 7.69 -16.02 -5.82
CA LEU A 103 6.31 -15.97 -5.30
C LEU A 103 5.30 -16.61 -6.26
N PHE A 104 5.65 -16.76 -7.53
CA PHE A 104 4.79 -17.30 -8.58
C PHE A 104 5.13 -18.72 -9.01
N VAL A 105 6.08 -19.35 -8.36
CA VAL A 105 6.39 -20.77 -8.61
C VAL A 105 5.16 -21.63 -8.30
N GLY A 106 4.73 -22.44 -9.29
CA GLY A 106 3.54 -23.29 -9.20
C GLY A 106 2.22 -22.58 -9.56
N LYS A 107 2.24 -21.32 -9.96
CA LYS A 107 1.11 -20.66 -10.62
C LYS A 107 0.99 -21.11 -12.08
N GLU A 108 -0.10 -20.71 -12.76
CA GLU A 108 -0.27 -20.96 -14.19
C GLU A 108 0.94 -20.49 -15.02
N GLU A 109 1.34 -21.25 -16.05
CA GLU A 109 2.51 -20.98 -16.89
C GLU A 109 2.49 -19.56 -17.46
N ARG A 110 1.35 -19.10 -17.93
CA ARG A 110 1.14 -17.74 -18.46
C ARG A 110 1.49 -16.66 -17.42
N ILE A 111 1.18 -16.89 -16.14
CA ILE A 111 1.51 -15.94 -15.06
C ILE A 111 3.01 -15.96 -14.79
N GLN A 112 3.62 -17.14 -14.76
CA GLN A 112 5.06 -17.28 -14.54
C GLN A 112 5.85 -16.60 -15.69
N GLU A 113 5.48 -16.82 -16.94
CA GLU A 113 6.09 -16.16 -18.11
C GLU A 113 5.92 -14.63 -18.06
N TYR A 114 4.74 -14.15 -17.67
CA TYR A 114 4.51 -12.72 -17.51
C TYR A 114 5.43 -12.11 -16.47
N VAL A 115 5.53 -12.72 -15.28
CA VAL A 115 6.37 -12.27 -14.17
C VAL A 115 7.87 -12.28 -14.56
N GLN A 116 8.34 -13.31 -15.23
CA GLN A 116 9.71 -13.38 -15.74
C GLN A 116 9.99 -12.25 -16.76
N ASN A 117 9.04 -11.95 -17.63
CA ASN A 117 9.16 -10.86 -18.61
C ASN A 117 9.13 -9.46 -17.95
N MET A 118 8.58 -9.30 -16.74
CA MET A 118 8.70 -8.05 -15.99
C MET A 118 10.15 -7.71 -15.65
N ASN A 119 11.02 -8.72 -15.54
CA ASN A 119 12.45 -8.60 -15.25
C ASN A 119 12.72 -7.64 -14.08
N ILE A 120 12.00 -7.84 -12.97
CA ILE A 120 12.10 -6.98 -11.79
C ILE A 120 13.49 -7.13 -11.19
N GLN A 121 14.17 -6.00 -11.07
CA GLN A 121 15.46 -5.91 -10.40
C GLN A 121 15.26 -5.65 -8.90
N PRO A 122 16.25 -5.98 -8.06
CA PRO A 122 16.22 -5.61 -6.65
C PRO A 122 15.87 -4.14 -6.48
N TYR A 123 14.76 -3.87 -5.80
CA TYR A 123 14.17 -2.53 -5.67
C TYR A 123 14.45 -1.94 -4.29
N SER A 124 14.75 -0.65 -4.25
CA SER A 124 14.83 0.11 -3.02
C SER A 124 14.21 1.48 -3.17
N CYS A 125 13.55 1.94 -2.12
CA CYS A 125 13.03 3.30 -2.00
C CYS A 125 13.15 3.79 -0.55
N LYS A 126 12.71 5.03 -0.29
CA LYS A 126 12.81 5.63 1.04
C LYS A 126 11.52 6.37 1.40
N ALA A 127 11.14 6.26 2.66
CA ALA A 127 10.16 7.14 3.28
C ALA A 127 10.79 8.50 3.61
N ASP A 128 9.97 9.55 3.60
CA ASP A 128 10.34 10.90 4.02
C ASP A 128 9.89 11.17 5.45
N GLU A 129 8.77 10.57 5.87
CA GLU A 129 8.20 10.64 7.22
C GLU A 129 7.83 9.25 7.72
N THR A 130 7.97 9.04 9.04
CA THR A 130 7.62 7.78 9.69
C THR A 130 6.85 8.01 10.99
N PHE A 131 6.12 6.98 11.43
CA PHE A 131 5.46 6.97 12.74
C PHE A 131 5.57 5.59 13.39
N GLU A 132 5.27 5.52 14.69
CA GLU A 132 5.16 4.28 15.46
C GLU A 132 3.79 4.20 16.14
N GLY A 133 3.22 3.00 16.21
CA GLY A 133 1.94 2.72 16.87
C GLY A 133 0.74 3.30 16.13
N GLU A 134 0.38 4.53 16.46
CA GLU A 134 -0.78 5.25 15.91
C GLU A 134 -0.39 6.67 15.51
N TYR A 135 -0.96 7.15 14.39
CA TYR A 135 -0.75 8.52 13.94
C TYR A 135 -2.03 9.08 13.31
N GLU A 136 -2.39 10.30 13.70
CA GLU A 136 -3.61 10.96 13.21
C GLU A 136 -3.28 12.36 12.72
N PHE A 137 -3.85 12.74 11.58
CA PHE A 137 -3.71 14.10 11.03
C PHE A 137 -4.92 14.46 10.17
N ILE A 138 -5.04 15.76 9.87
CA ILE A 138 -6.06 16.26 8.95
C ILE A 138 -5.42 16.56 7.59
N TRP A 139 -5.97 15.97 6.54
CA TRP A 139 -5.60 16.25 5.16
C TRP A 139 -6.81 16.82 4.40
N GLN A 140 -6.70 18.04 3.90
CA GLN A 140 -7.78 18.74 3.16
C GLN A 140 -9.16 18.70 3.86
N GLY A 141 -9.18 18.75 5.19
CA GLY A 141 -10.39 18.68 5.99
C GLY A 141 -10.85 17.26 6.36
N HIS A 142 -10.19 16.23 5.85
CA HIS A 142 -10.46 14.84 6.15
C HIS A 142 -9.54 14.33 7.24
N LYS A 143 -10.10 13.56 8.17
CA LYS A 143 -9.38 12.91 9.25
C LYS A 143 -8.75 11.62 8.72
N ILE A 144 -7.44 11.52 8.76
CA ILE A 144 -6.72 10.29 8.42
C ILE A 144 -6.10 9.73 9.70
N PHE A 145 -6.45 8.50 10.02
CA PHE A 145 -5.91 7.76 11.15
C PHE A 145 -5.15 6.53 10.64
N LEU A 146 -3.89 6.43 11.04
CA LEU A 146 -2.98 5.33 10.72
C LEU A 146 -2.74 4.50 11.96
N LYS A 147 -2.82 3.17 11.84
CA LYS A 147 -2.54 2.25 12.93
C LYS A 147 -1.69 1.10 12.47
N GLU A 148 -0.63 0.80 13.22
CA GLU A 148 0.13 -0.42 13.02
C GLU A 148 -0.75 -1.65 13.24
N THR A 149 -0.76 -2.52 12.22
CA THR A 149 -1.52 -3.78 12.19
C THR A 149 -0.60 -4.92 11.72
N PRO A 150 0.43 -5.26 12.52
CA PRO A 150 1.41 -6.27 12.15
C PRO A 150 0.76 -7.65 12.05
N GLY A 151 1.30 -8.46 11.14
CA GLY A 151 0.83 -9.85 10.94
C GLY A 151 1.12 -10.32 9.54
N HIS A 152 0.64 -9.63 8.51
CA HIS A 152 1.03 -9.90 7.12
C HIS A 152 2.52 -9.56 6.89
N SER A 153 2.92 -8.37 7.33
CA SER A 153 4.31 -7.96 7.49
C SER A 153 4.49 -7.24 8.84
N LYS A 154 5.74 -6.92 9.19
CA LYS A 154 6.02 -6.15 10.41
C LYS A 154 5.61 -4.69 10.28
N GLY A 155 5.76 -4.13 9.09
CA GLY A 155 5.45 -2.74 8.79
C GLY A 155 4.00 -2.49 8.40
N SER A 156 3.14 -3.52 8.41
CA SER A 156 1.74 -3.39 8.00
C SER A 156 0.97 -2.38 8.85
N ILE A 157 0.19 -1.53 8.16
CA ILE A 157 -0.73 -0.58 8.78
C ILE A 157 -2.12 -0.67 8.14
N CYS A 158 -3.13 -0.25 8.88
CA CYS A 158 -4.43 0.13 8.35
C CYS A 158 -4.55 1.65 8.33
N ILE A 159 -5.19 2.17 7.29
CA ILE A 159 -5.47 3.59 7.08
C ILE A 159 -6.98 3.77 7.14
N LEU A 160 -7.47 4.49 8.15
CA LEU A 160 -8.90 4.80 8.31
C LEU A 160 -9.14 6.27 8.02
N VAL A 161 -10.04 6.55 7.08
CA VAL A 161 -10.38 7.91 6.66
C VAL A 161 -11.80 8.23 7.09
N ASP A 162 -11.97 9.34 7.82
CA ASP A 162 -13.25 9.86 8.33
C ASP A 162 -14.11 8.84 9.09
N GLU A 163 -13.47 7.77 9.62
CA GLU A 163 -14.15 6.64 10.26
C GLU A 163 -15.11 5.87 9.31
N GLU A 164 -14.98 6.06 7.98
CA GLU A 164 -15.87 5.52 6.96
C GLU A 164 -15.16 4.61 5.94
N ILE A 165 -13.89 4.89 5.62
CA ILE A 165 -13.15 4.18 4.57
C ILE A 165 -11.89 3.56 5.15
N LEU A 166 -11.73 2.24 4.99
CA LEU A 166 -10.55 1.51 5.43
C LEU A 166 -9.71 1.05 4.22
N PHE A 167 -8.42 1.43 4.23
CA PHE A 167 -7.41 0.80 3.37
C PHE A 167 -6.55 -0.09 4.26
N SER A 168 -6.63 -1.37 4.06
CA SER A 168 -6.01 -2.39 4.92
C SER A 168 -4.76 -3.03 4.31
N GLY A 169 -4.42 -2.69 3.06
CA GLY A 169 -3.42 -3.43 2.30
C GLY A 169 -3.74 -4.93 2.36
N ASP A 170 -2.74 -5.76 2.57
CA ASP A 170 -2.87 -7.22 2.64
C ASP A 170 -3.25 -7.73 4.05
N THR A 171 -3.53 -6.82 4.99
CA THR A 171 -4.01 -7.19 6.33
C THR A 171 -5.42 -7.77 6.29
N LEU A 172 -6.30 -7.25 5.40
CA LEU A 172 -7.66 -7.74 5.20
C LEU A 172 -7.99 -7.72 3.70
N VAL A 173 -8.11 -8.89 3.09
CA VAL A 173 -8.45 -9.05 1.67
C VAL A 173 -9.78 -9.78 1.56
N THR A 174 -10.78 -9.14 0.92
CA THR A 174 -12.12 -9.70 0.81
C THR A 174 -12.11 -11.08 0.13
N GLY A 175 -12.65 -12.08 0.81
CA GLY A 175 -12.76 -13.45 0.29
C GLY A 175 -11.50 -14.30 0.40
N HIS A 176 -10.43 -13.77 1.00
CA HIS A 176 -9.17 -14.48 1.20
C HIS A 176 -8.70 -14.42 2.65
N GLU A 177 -8.02 -15.46 3.10
CA GLU A 177 -7.31 -15.44 4.38
C GLU A 177 -6.04 -14.60 4.26
N THR A 178 -5.74 -13.81 5.31
CA THR A 178 -4.49 -13.05 5.39
C THR A 178 -3.28 -13.97 5.33
N ILE A 179 -2.35 -13.67 4.43
CA ILE A 179 -1.11 -14.44 4.30
C ILE A 179 -0.14 -14.02 5.41
N LEU A 180 0.09 -14.91 6.39
CA LEU A 180 0.92 -14.65 7.57
C LEU A 180 2.24 -15.42 7.57
N ARG A 181 2.63 -16.01 6.42
CA ARG A 181 3.82 -16.90 6.29
C ARG A 181 4.97 -16.31 5.48
N LEU A 182 4.79 -15.11 4.93
CA LEU A 182 5.85 -14.41 4.21
C LEU A 182 6.94 -13.91 5.17
N PRO A 183 8.15 -13.59 4.68
CA PRO A 183 9.17 -12.93 5.49
C PRO A 183 8.63 -11.68 6.21
N GLY A 184 8.79 -11.63 7.52
CA GLY A 184 8.20 -10.57 8.35
C GLY A 184 6.80 -10.87 8.88
N GLY A 185 6.10 -11.88 8.36
CA GLY A 185 4.78 -12.28 8.82
C GLY A 185 4.77 -12.90 10.24
N SER A 186 3.67 -12.70 10.99
CA SER A 186 3.52 -13.16 12.36
C SER A 186 2.06 -13.46 12.70
N LYS A 187 1.75 -14.76 12.85
CA LYS A 187 0.44 -15.19 13.35
C LYS A 187 0.14 -14.67 14.76
N LYS A 188 1.19 -14.58 15.60
CA LYS A 188 1.06 -14.11 16.98
C LYS A 188 0.64 -12.65 17.02
N ASP A 189 1.35 -11.79 16.28
CA ASP A 189 1.08 -10.35 16.29
C ASP A 189 -0.27 -10.05 15.61
N PHE A 190 -0.60 -10.77 14.54
CA PHE A 190 -1.93 -10.69 13.94
C PHE A 190 -3.04 -11.00 14.94
N ALA A 191 -2.92 -12.10 15.68
CA ALA A 191 -3.96 -12.52 16.64
C ALA A 191 -4.04 -11.62 17.87
N SER A 192 -2.92 -11.05 18.33
CA SER A 192 -2.87 -10.28 19.58
C SER A 192 -3.00 -8.75 19.41
N ILE A 193 -2.74 -8.23 18.22
CA ILE A 193 -2.74 -6.78 17.94
C ILE A 193 -3.75 -6.45 16.83
N THR A 194 -3.60 -7.07 15.68
CA THR A 194 -4.35 -6.72 14.47
C THR A 194 -5.80 -7.16 14.51
N LEU A 195 -6.05 -8.42 14.84
CA LEU A 195 -7.41 -8.97 14.88
C LEU A 195 -8.31 -8.23 15.90
N PRO A 196 -7.88 -7.94 17.14
CA PRO A 196 -8.70 -7.14 18.06
C PRO A 196 -9.02 -5.73 17.54
N TYR A 197 -8.10 -5.09 16.82
CA TYR A 197 -8.37 -3.80 16.20
C TYR A 197 -9.42 -3.93 15.09
N LEU A 198 -9.26 -4.88 14.17
CA LEU A 198 -10.24 -5.10 13.10
C LEU A 198 -11.63 -5.42 13.66
N GLU A 199 -11.71 -6.24 14.72
CA GLU A 199 -12.98 -6.57 15.39
C GLU A 199 -13.62 -5.36 16.10
N SER A 200 -12.84 -4.34 16.43
CA SER A 200 -13.34 -3.10 17.04
C SER A 200 -13.93 -2.11 16.04
N LEU A 201 -13.64 -2.28 14.75
CA LEU A 201 -14.19 -1.44 13.69
C LEU A 201 -15.65 -1.78 13.40
N ASP A 202 -16.41 -0.79 12.95
CA ASP A 202 -17.77 -1.02 12.48
C ASP A 202 -17.74 -1.95 11.24
N ARG A 203 -18.63 -2.95 11.22
CA ARG A 203 -18.74 -3.89 10.09
C ARG A 203 -19.12 -3.24 8.76
N GLU A 204 -19.68 -2.05 8.79
CA GLU A 204 -19.97 -1.28 7.56
C GLU A 204 -18.71 -0.69 6.92
N ILE A 205 -17.61 -0.56 7.68
CA ILE A 205 -16.32 -0.02 7.25
C ILE A 205 -15.47 -1.11 6.56
N MET A 206 -15.61 -2.37 6.99
CA MET A 206 -14.81 -3.51 6.50
C MET A 206 -15.35 -4.16 5.22
#